data_d5b7c1cc08058bb2b9f3913b8e8c30e5
#
_entry.id   d5b7c1cc08058bb2b9f3913b8e8c30e5
#
_cell.length_a   1.000
_cell.length_b   1.000
_cell.length_c   1.000
_cell.angle_alpha   90.00
_cell.angle_beta   90.00
_cell.angle_gamma   90.00
#
_symmetry.space_group_name_H-M   'P 1'
#
loop_
_entity.id
_entity.type
_entity.pdbx_description
1 polymer ?
#
loop_
_entity_poly.entity_id
_entity_poly.type
_entity_poly.pdbx_seq_one_letter_code
_entity_poly.pdbx_strand_id
1 'polypeptide(L)'
;MTATLGICVATRSRMEHVIGLARAARKAGKEVQVFFTGEGVHLTKDPRFPELLDVARSGSTRPHGQVTCCEVSYMAQGLTEGKATSGLRDKDFVTQGRNAEMVEECDRYVVL
;
A
#
# COMPACT_ATOMS: atom_id res chain seq x y z
N MET A 1 -6.57 19.64 -8.83
CA MET A 1 -6.51 18.19 -8.65
C MET A 1 -5.15 17.81 -8.07
N THR A 2 -5.16 16.92 -7.10
CA THR A 2 -3.92 16.48 -6.44
C THR A 2 -3.33 15.30 -7.22
N ALA A 3 -2.04 15.40 -7.56
CA ALA A 3 -1.34 14.31 -8.20
C ALA A 3 -1.21 13.11 -7.24
N THR A 4 -1.17 11.91 -7.79
CA THR A 4 -1.14 10.67 -7.03
C THR A 4 0.06 9.82 -7.44
N LEU A 5 0.82 9.36 -6.45
CA LEU A 5 1.87 8.38 -6.64
C LEU A 5 1.33 6.99 -6.27
N GLY A 6 1.42 6.05 -7.22
CA GLY A 6 1.10 4.66 -6.96
C GLY A 6 2.37 3.86 -6.71
N ILE A 7 2.37 3.03 -5.68
CA ILE A 7 3.50 2.17 -5.32
C ILE A 7 2.99 0.73 -5.24
N CYS A 8 3.48 -0.12 -6.13
CA CYS A 8 3.22 -1.56 -6.08
C CYS A 8 4.42 -2.23 -5.42
N VAL A 9 4.19 -2.96 -4.34
CA VAL A 9 5.26 -3.58 -3.55
C VAL A 9 5.16 -5.09 -3.71
N ALA A 10 6.11 -5.66 -4.45
CA ALA A 10 6.15 -7.08 -4.77
C ALA A 10 7.24 -7.84 -4.02
N THR A 11 8.12 -7.15 -3.30
CA THR A 11 9.21 -7.77 -2.54
C THR A 11 9.08 -7.47 -1.05
N ARG A 12 9.67 -8.34 -0.22
CA ARG A 12 9.58 -8.19 1.24
C ARG A 12 10.72 -7.37 1.85
N SER A 13 11.63 -6.85 1.03
CA SER A 13 12.86 -6.20 1.53
C SER A 13 12.88 -4.69 1.35
N ARG A 14 11.78 -4.08 0.91
CA ARG A 14 11.77 -2.66 0.50
C ARG A 14 10.95 -1.74 1.39
N MET A 15 10.65 -2.15 2.62
CA MET A 15 9.78 -1.33 3.51
C MET A 15 10.31 0.08 3.70
N GLU A 16 11.62 0.21 3.90
CA GLU A 16 12.24 1.52 4.08
C GLU A 16 12.05 2.42 2.85
N HIS A 17 12.18 1.85 1.66
CA HIS A 17 11.98 2.59 0.40
C HIS A 17 10.52 2.98 0.23
N VAL A 18 9.60 2.08 0.57
CA VAL A 18 8.16 2.35 0.46
C VAL A 18 7.77 3.53 1.36
N ILE A 19 8.21 3.49 2.62
CA ILE A 19 7.92 4.57 3.58
C ILE A 19 8.57 5.88 3.10
N GLY A 20 9.83 5.82 2.66
CA GLY A 20 10.54 7.00 2.19
C GLY A 20 9.87 7.66 0.99
N LEU A 21 9.45 6.86 0.00
CA LEU A 21 8.74 7.38 -1.17
C LEU A 21 7.38 7.97 -0.79
N ALA A 22 6.63 7.26 0.06
CA ALA A 22 5.32 7.73 0.51
C ALA A 22 5.46 9.07 1.24
N ARG A 23 6.44 9.15 2.15
CA ARG A 23 6.68 10.38 2.93
C ARG A 23 7.07 11.53 2.03
N ALA A 24 7.97 11.31 1.06
CA ALA A 24 8.40 12.34 0.12
C ALA A 24 7.24 12.83 -0.75
N ALA A 25 6.40 11.92 -1.23
CA ALA A 25 5.24 12.28 -2.04
C ALA A 25 4.24 13.10 -1.22
N ARG A 26 3.95 12.68 0.01
CA ARG A 26 3.04 13.43 0.88
C ARG A 26 3.59 14.82 1.20
N LYS A 27 4.89 14.92 1.47
CA LYS A 27 5.54 16.20 1.72
C LYS A 27 5.43 17.14 0.52
N ALA A 28 5.43 16.58 -0.69
CA ALA A 28 5.24 17.33 -1.92
C ALA A 28 3.76 17.63 -2.23
N GLY A 29 2.85 17.32 -1.31
CA GLY A 29 1.43 17.58 -1.47
C GLY A 29 0.69 16.56 -2.35
N LYS A 30 1.29 15.39 -2.59
CA LYS A 30 0.68 14.36 -3.44
C LYS A 30 -0.06 13.33 -2.61
N GLU A 31 -1.09 12.73 -3.22
CA GLU A 31 -1.74 11.54 -2.65
C GLU A 31 -0.86 10.32 -2.93
N VAL A 32 -0.99 9.30 -2.07
CA VAL A 32 -0.23 8.06 -2.19
C VAL A 32 -1.18 6.87 -2.14
N GLN A 33 -0.99 5.94 -3.06
CA GLN A 33 -1.69 4.65 -3.05
C GLN A 33 -0.64 3.55 -3.08
N VAL A 34 -0.73 2.61 -2.13
CA VAL A 34 0.21 1.51 -2.01
C VAL A 34 -0.55 0.19 -2.13
N PHE A 35 -0.04 -0.70 -2.97
CA PHE A 35 -0.62 -2.03 -3.16
C PHE A 35 0.44 -3.08 -2.93
N PHE A 36 0.21 -3.97 -1.97
CA PHE A 36 1.12 -5.07 -1.66
C PHE A 36 0.67 -6.33 -2.38
N THR A 37 1.59 -6.99 -3.07
CA THR A 37 1.32 -8.22 -3.81
C THR A 37 2.52 -9.17 -3.72
N GLY A 38 2.33 -10.44 -4.08
CA GLY A 38 3.39 -11.42 -4.01
C GLY A 38 4.01 -11.48 -2.62
N GLU A 39 5.33 -11.54 -2.55
CA GLU A 39 6.05 -11.55 -1.27
C GLU A 39 5.95 -10.22 -0.51
N GLY A 40 5.60 -9.14 -1.20
CA GLY A 40 5.44 -7.84 -0.56
C GLY A 40 4.36 -7.82 0.53
N VAL A 41 3.41 -8.77 0.48
CA VAL A 41 2.34 -8.85 1.48
C VAL A 41 2.89 -9.08 2.90
N HIS A 42 4.09 -9.65 3.03
CA HIS A 42 4.73 -9.82 4.33
C HIS A 42 5.01 -8.49 5.04
N LEU A 43 5.14 -7.41 4.29
CA LEU A 43 5.40 -6.09 4.87
C LEU A 43 4.21 -5.54 5.65
N THR A 44 3.01 -6.09 5.45
CA THR A 44 1.86 -5.73 6.29
C THR A 44 2.04 -6.18 7.74
N LYS A 45 3.01 -7.06 7.99
CA LYS A 45 3.38 -7.53 9.34
C LYS A 45 4.67 -6.89 9.85
N ASP A 46 5.28 -6.01 9.06
CA ASP A 46 6.50 -5.31 9.48
C ASP A 46 6.18 -4.37 10.65
N PRO A 47 7.06 -4.29 11.66
CA PRO A 47 6.85 -3.37 12.79
C PRO A 47 6.65 -1.92 12.38
N ARG A 48 7.13 -1.51 11.21
CA ARG A 48 6.98 -0.16 10.68
C ARG A 48 5.73 0.03 9.83
N PHE A 49 4.93 -1.01 9.65
CA PHE A 49 3.71 -0.90 8.84
C PHE A 49 2.75 0.19 9.34
N PRO A 50 2.51 0.35 10.66
CA PRO A 50 1.68 1.44 11.15
C PRO A 50 2.19 2.82 10.75
N GLU A 51 3.50 3.00 10.67
CA GLU A 51 4.11 4.25 10.20
C GLU A 51 3.71 4.53 8.74
N LEU A 52 3.75 3.52 7.89
CA LEU A 52 3.32 3.66 6.50
C LEU A 52 1.85 4.04 6.40
N LEU A 53 0.99 3.40 7.20
CA LEU A 53 -0.43 3.71 7.22
C LEU A 53 -0.66 5.18 7.58
N ASP A 54 0.02 5.67 8.61
CA ASP A 54 -0.08 7.06 9.03
C ASP A 54 0.35 8.01 7.90
N VAL A 55 1.49 7.73 7.28
CA VAL A 55 2.02 8.57 6.20
C VAL A 55 1.04 8.62 5.03
N ALA A 56 0.52 7.48 4.62
CA ALA A 56 -0.36 7.42 3.46
C ALA A 56 -1.74 8.04 3.73
N ARG A 57 -2.22 7.93 4.96
CA ARG A 57 -3.58 8.38 5.33
C ARG A 57 -3.63 9.81 5.85
N SER A 58 -2.57 10.28 6.49
CA SER A 58 -2.55 11.59 7.14
C SER A 58 -2.72 12.72 6.12
N GLY A 59 -3.73 13.55 6.32
CA GLY A 59 -4.01 14.66 5.43
C GLY A 59 -4.52 14.27 4.05
N SER A 60 -4.81 13.00 3.81
CA SER A 60 -5.39 12.56 2.55
C SER A 60 -6.82 13.06 2.42
N THR A 61 -7.20 13.45 1.21
CA THR A 61 -8.59 13.83 0.90
C THR A 61 -9.46 12.58 0.67
N ARG A 62 -8.86 11.43 0.52
CA ARG A 62 -9.57 10.16 0.32
C ARG A 62 -9.91 9.57 1.69
N PRO A 63 -11.14 9.08 1.88
CA PRO A 63 -11.53 8.52 3.18
C PRO A 63 -10.82 7.20 3.50
N HIS A 64 -10.39 6.45 2.48
CA HIS A 64 -9.76 5.14 2.64
C HIS A 64 -9.13 4.68 1.32
N GLY A 65 -8.53 3.50 1.33
CA GLY A 65 -8.00 2.88 0.13
C GLY A 65 -6.59 3.31 -0.23
N GLN A 66 -5.90 4.06 0.65
CA GLN A 66 -4.53 4.47 0.42
C GLN A 66 -3.57 3.28 0.45
N VAL A 67 -3.85 2.30 1.30
CA VAL A 67 -3.01 1.10 1.42
C VAL A 67 -3.90 -0.12 1.26
N THR A 68 -3.57 -0.96 0.29
CA THR A 68 -4.33 -2.19 -0.01
C THR A 68 -3.38 -3.36 -0.19
N CYS A 69 -3.93 -4.57 -0.12
CA CYS A 69 -3.16 -5.80 -0.16
C CYS A 69 -3.90 -6.82 -1.02
N CYS A 70 -3.16 -7.53 -1.86
CA CYS A 70 -3.72 -8.62 -2.66
C CYS A 70 -4.10 -9.79 -1.75
N GLU A 71 -5.37 -10.10 -1.65
CA GLU A 71 -5.84 -11.18 -0.77
C GLU A 71 -5.30 -12.54 -1.19
N VAL A 72 -5.27 -12.81 -2.50
CA VAL A 72 -4.75 -14.07 -3.03
C VAL A 72 -3.28 -14.26 -2.64
N SER A 73 -2.47 -13.22 -2.82
CA SER A 73 -1.06 -13.25 -2.42
C SER A 73 -0.91 -13.44 -0.92
N TYR A 74 -1.73 -12.73 -0.14
CA TYR A 74 -1.70 -12.79 1.32
C TYR A 74 -1.93 -14.23 1.80
N MET A 75 -2.96 -14.89 1.26
CA MET A 75 -3.26 -16.27 1.59
C MET A 75 -2.19 -17.24 1.08
N ALA A 76 -1.70 -17.03 -0.13
CA ALA A 76 -0.66 -17.86 -0.73
C ALA A 76 0.64 -17.82 0.06
N GLN A 77 0.92 -16.71 0.73
CA GLN A 77 2.10 -16.56 1.59
C GLN A 77 1.85 -17.05 3.03
N GLY A 78 0.71 -17.67 3.28
CA GLY A 78 0.40 -18.27 4.58
C GLY A 78 -0.02 -17.28 5.66
N LEU A 79 -0.47 -16.08 5.28
CA LEU A 79 -0.81 -15.02 6.21
C LEU A 79 -2.32 -14.94 6.50
N THR A 80 -3.04 -16.06 6.38
CA THR A 80 -4.48 -16.11 6.56
C THR A 80 -4.96 -15.66 7.94
N GLU A 81 -4.11 -15.84 8.96
CA GLU A 81 -4.42 -15.41 10.31
C GLU A 81 -3.85 -14.02 10.57
N GLY A 82 -4.52 -13.27 11.42
CA GLY A 82 -4.03 -11.99 11.86
C GLY A 82 -4.25 -10.84 10.89
N LYS A 83 -5.18 -10.94 9.94
CA LYS A 83 -5.57 -9.82 9.07
C LYS A 83 -5.89 -8.58 9.90
N ALA A 84 -6.67 -8.76 10.96
CA ALA A 84 -7.12 -7.66 11.82
C ALA A 84 -5.97 -6.94 12.53
N THR A 85 -4.80 -7.57 12.67
CA THR A 85 -3.67 -6.98 13.38
C THR A 85 -2.81 -6.07 12.51
N SER A 86 -3.05 -6.07 11.20
CA SER A 86 -2.25 -5.24 10.28
C SER A 86 -2.68 -3.77 10.28
N GLY A 87 -3.87 -3.46 10.78
CA GLY A 87 -4.43 -2.12 10.68
C GLY A 87 -5.16 -1.89 9.35
N LEU A 88 -5.23 -2.90 8.51
CA LEU A 88 -6.01 -2.89 7.29
C LEU A 88 -7.43 -3.38 7.59
N ARG A 89 -8.41 -2.82 6.88
CA ARG A 89 -9.79 -3.27 6.95
C ARG A 89 -9.97 -4.45 6.00
N ASP A 90 -11.06 -5.21 6.17
CA ASP A 90 -11.39 -6.28 5.23
C ASP A 90 -11.48 -5.77 3.79
N LYS A 91 -11.98 -4.56 3.60
CA LYS A 91 -12.11 -3.93 2.28
C LYS A 91 -10.76 -3.56 1.65
N ASP A 92 -9.69 -3.54 2.44
CA ASP A 92 -8.36 -3.24 1.93
C ASP A 92 -7.66 -4.49 1.38
N PHE A 93 -8.25 -5.66 1.59
CA PHE A 93 -7.81 -6.91 0.95
C PHE A 93 -8.55 -7.05 -0.37
N VAL A 94 -7.83 -6.85 -1.47
CA VAL A 94 -8.42 -6.65 -2.80
C VAL A 94 -7.78 -7.60 -3.83
N THR A 95 -8.19 -7.47 -5.08
CA THR A 95 -7.66 -8.28 -6.19
C THR A 95 -6.67 -7.46 -7.01
N GLN A 96 -6.05 -8.10 -8.00
CA GLN A 96 -5.18 -7.43 -8.97
C GLN A 96 -5.92 -6.35 -9.77
N GLY A 97 -7.25 -6.39 -9.78
CA GLY A 97 -8.05 -5.32 -10.37
C GLY A 97 -7.73 -3.96 -9.76
N ARG A 98 -7.44 -3.91 -8.45
CA ARG A 98 -7.02 -2.68 -7.79
C ARG A 98 -5.67 -2.18 -8.34
N ASN A 99 -4.75 -3.09 -8.61
CA ASN A 99 -3.46 -2.74 -9.18
C ASN A 99 -3.65 -2.14 -10.59
N ALA A 100 -4.52 -2.73 -11.40
CA ALA A 100 -4.83 -2.22 -12.71
C ALA A 100 -5.43 -0.81 -12.65
N GLU A 101 -6.32 -0.56 -11.70
CA GLU A 101 -6.86 0.77 -11.47
C GLU A 101 -5.75 1.77 -11.13
N MET A 102 -4.80 1.39 -10.28
CA MET A 102 -3.69 2.25 -9.91
C MET A 102 -2.80 2.60 -11.11
N VAL A 103 -2.50 1.62 -11.96
CA VAL A 103 -1.72 1.86 -13.18
C VAL A 103 -2.40 2.90 -14.06
N GLU A 104 -3.71 2.83 -14.15
CA GLU A 104 -4.49 3.73 -14.99
C GLU A 104 -4.69 5.11 -14.36
N GLU A 105 -4.97 5.16 -13.06
CA GLU A 105 -5.38 6.38 -12.36
C GLU A 105 -4.24 7.21 -11.78
N CYS A 106 -3.15 6.59 -11.36
CA CYS A 106 -2.06 7.32 -10.73
C CYS A 106 -1.23 8.08 -11.76
N ASP A 107 -0.79 9.28 -11.39
CA ASP A 107 0.04 10.11 -12.27
C ASP A 107 1.43 9.54 -12.45
N ARG A 108 1.94 8.89 -11.41
CA ARG A 108 3.19 8.14 -11.44
C ARG A 108 2.96 6.80 -10.74
N TYR A 109 3.67 5.80 -11.19
CA TYR A 109 3.52 4.44 -10.69
C TYR A 109 4.89 3.77 -10.64
N VAL A 110 5.26 3.24 -9.48
CA VAL A 110 6.54 2.55 -9.31
C VAL A 110 6.30 1.16 -8.72
N VAL A 111 7.21 0.24 -9.03
CA VAL A 111 7.17 -1.13 -8.52
C VAL A 111 8.44 -1.38 -7.70
N LEU A 112 8.24 -1.86 -6.49
CA LEU A 112 9.34 -2.19 -5.57
C LEU A 112 9.37 -3.66 -5.19
#